data_8838179067d85062387b69c4c32c4dbb
#
_entry.id   8838179067d85062387b69c4c32c4dbb
#
_cell.length_a   1.000
_cell.length_b   1.000
_cell.length_c   1.000
_cell.angle_alpha   90.00
_cell.angle_beta   90.00
_cell.angle_gamma   90.00
#
_symmetry.space_group_name_H-M   'P 1'
#
loop_
_entity.id
_entity.type
_entity.pdbx_description
1 polymer ?
#
loop_
_entity_poly.entity_id
_entity_poly.type
_entity_poly.pdbx_seq_one_letter_code
_entity_poly.pdbx_strand_id
1 'polypeptide(L)'
;QVFLLLYPLITYPYLVDVLGKEIYGIVLTAQMLASYASLFIDFGSNFVCAKHVSINRDNKAKLSEILSNVLFVRLVIFIIFFFIYSFVAYIVPSYRSKFLIFILTYAFCTNDLLFPQFFFQGLERMKIITIVNVTTKVVMVMLIFVIVKKQEDAFLVPIIYSFGYFVGGFISLYLIVFKMKIKLVCPNLKSSILYIKDSSSIFATDIICAIKDKLSYLLVGT
;
A
#
# COMPACT_ATOMS: atom_id res chain seq x y z
N GLN A 1 -17.58 -1.30 1.40
CA GLN A 1 -16.92 -2.58 1.01
C GLN A 1 -17.33 -3.02 -0.39
N VAL A 2 -18.62 -2.99 -0.76
CA VAL A 2 -19.10 -3.41 -2.09
C VAL A 2 -18.37 -2.67 -3.23
N PHE A 3 -18.21 -1.37 -3.16
CA PHE A 3 -17.48 -0.59 -4.17
C PHE A 3 -16.02 -1.03 -4.33
N LEU A 4 -15.36 -1.44 -3.24
CA LEU A 4 -13.99 -1.89 -3.28
C LEU A 4 -13.80 -3.24 -3.99
N LEU A 5 -14.86 -4.04 -4.05
CA LEU A 5 -14.88 -5.30 -4.80
C LEU A 5 -15.30 -5.09 -6.27
N LEU A 6 -16.16 -4.11 -6.53
CA LEU A 6 -16.65 -3.84 -7.89
C LEU A 6 -15.63 -3.08 -8.75
N TYR A 7 -14.79 -2.25 -8.13
CA TYR A 7 -13.83 -1.43 -8.89
C TYR A 7 -12.89 -2.26 -9.78
N PRO A 8 -12.29 -3.40 -9.35
CA PRO A 8 -11.47 -4.22 -10.23
C PRO A 8 -12.27 -4.87 -11.37
N LEU A 9 -13.53 -5.28 -11.09
CA LEU A 9 -14.42 -5.88 -12.11
C LEU A 9 -14.74 -4.92 -13.26
N ILE A 10 -14.72 -3.62 -13.00
CA ILE A 10 -14.95 -2.59 -14.02
C ILE A 10 -13.64 -2.22 -14.74
N THR A 11 -12.55 -2.08 -14.00
CA THR A 11 -11.28 -1.60 -14.57
C THR A 11 -10.51 -2.68 -15.31
N TYR A 12 -10.55 -3.94 -14.87
CA TYR A 12 -9.77 -5.02 -15.49
C TYR A 12 -10.19 -5.31 -16.92
N PRO A 13 -11.49 -5.52 -17.26
CA PRO A 13 -11.89 -5.71 -18.64
C PRO A 13 -11.48 -4.56 -19.54
N TYR A 14 -11.70 -3.33 -19.10
CA TYR A 14 -11.32 -2.14 -19.85
C TYR A 14 -9.80 -2.09 -20.14
N LEU A 15 -8.98 -2.34 -19.14
CA LEU A 15 -7.52 -2.32 -19.33
C LEU A 15 -7.03 -3.47 -20.22
N VAL A 16 -7.68 -4.63 -20.17
CA VAL A 16 -7.39 -5.75 -21.08
C VAL A 16 -7.73 -5.38 -22.52
N ASP A 17 -8.86 -4.72 -22.74
CA ASP A 17 -9.30 -4.33 -24.08
C ASP A 17 -8.41 -3.22 -24.68
N VAL A 18 -8.01 -2.24 -23.87
CA VAL A 18 -7.21 -1.09 -24.33
C VAL A 18 -5.73 -1.44 -24.47
N LEU A 19 -5.14 -2.11 -23.48
CA LEU A 19 -3.70 -2.41 -23.45
C LEU A 19 -3.33 -3.73 -24.12
N GLY A 20 -4.30 -4.62 -24.30
CA GLY A 20 -4.06 -5.99 -24.70
C GLY A 20 -3.61 -6.88 -23.56
N LYS A 21 -3.86 -8.20 -23.69
CA LYS A 21 -3.62 -9.20 -22.64
C LYS A 21 -2.16 -9.27 -22.20
N GLU A 22 -1.23 -9.15 -23.17
CA GLU A 22 0.20 -9.28 -22.91
C GLU A 22 0.75 -8.13 -22.06
N ILE A 23 0.47 -6.88 -22.47
CA ILE A 23 0.97 -5.69 -21.78
C ILE A 23 0.32 -5.54 -20.41
N TYR A 24 -0.99 -5.79 -20.33
CA TYR A 24 -1.70 -5.75 -19.06
C TYR A 24 -1.23 -6.84 -18.10
N GLY A 25 -0.90 -8.03 -18.62
CA GLY A 25 -0.26 -9.10 -17.85
C GLY A 25 1.04 -8.67 -17.17
N ILE A 26 1.87 -7.86 -17.86
CA ILE A 26 3.10 -7.30 -17.29
C ILE A 26 2.79 -6.34 -16.15
N VAL A 27 1.78 -5.46 -16.32
CA VAL A 27 1.34 -4.52 -15.27
C VAL A 27 0.84 -5.28 -14.04
N LEU A 28 0.03 -6.33 -14.24
CA LEU A 28 -0.45 -7.18 -13.14
C LEU A 28 0.70 -7.89 -12.41
N THR A 29 1.69 -8.41 -13.15
CA THR A 29 2.87 -9.05 -12.56
C THR A 29 3.67 -8.06 -11.72
N ALA A 30 3.85 -6.83 -12.20
CA ALA A 30 4.50 -5.77 -11.44
C ALA A 30 3.72 -5.42 -10.17
N GLN A 31 2.38 -5.34 -10.24
CA GLN A 31 1.51 -5.10 -9.08
C GLN A 31 1.56 -6.26 -8.07
N MET A 32 1.59 -7.51 -8.55
CA MET A 32 1.77 -8.66 -7.66
C MET A 32 3.10 -8.59 -6.91
N LEU A 33 4.19 -8.28 -7.60
CA LEU A 33 5.50 -8.14 -6.96
C LEU A 33 5.49 -6.98 -5.95
N ALA A 34 4.88 -5.84 -6.30
CA ALA A 34 4.72 -4.71 -5.38
C ALA A 34 3.86 -5.07 -4.15
N SER A 35 2.83 -5.90 -4.31
CA SER A 35 1.99 -6.34 -3.18
C SER A 35 2.75 -7.18 -2.14
N TYR A 36 3.79 -7.90 -2.55
CA TYR A 36 4.68 -8.55 -1.58
C TYR A 36 5.54 -7.53 -0.83
N ALA A 37 6.09 -6.54 -1.53
CA ALA A 37 6.83 -5.47 -0.85
C ALA A 37 5.92 -4.72 0.15
N SER A 38 4.67 -4.47 -0.23
CA SER A 38 3.62 -3.87 0.60
C SER A 38 3.40 -4.64 1.91
N LEU A 39 3.33 -5.98 1.83
CA LEU A 39 3.20 -6.85 3.01
C LEU A 39 4.35 -6.65 4.01
N PHE A 40 5.59 -6.55 3.50
CA PHE A 40 6.75 -6.29 4.34
C PHE A 40 6.77 -4.86 4.90
N ILE A 41 6.31 -3.86 4.14
CA ILE A 41 6.25 -2.47 4.60
C ILE A 41 5.24 -2.32 5.73
N ASP A 42 4.07 -2.98 5.64
CA ASP A 42 3.09 -2.98 6.71
C ASP A 42 3.58 -3.74 7.95
N PHE A 43 4.29 -4.84 7.77
CA PHE A 43 4.90 -5.65 8.82
C PHE A 43 3.94 -5.99 9.98
N GLY A 44 2.66 -6.23 9.70
CA GLY A 44 1.64 -6.48 10.72
C GLY A 44 1.34 -5.30 11.65
N SER A 45 1.91 -4.14 11.35
CA SER A 45 1.80 -2.93 12.18
C SER A 45 0.36 -2.42 12.29
N ASN A 46 -0.48 -2.68 11.29
CA ASN A 46 -1.87 -2.24 11.30
C ASN A 46 -2.67 -2.81 12.48
N PHE A 47 -2.42 -4.04 12.89
CA PHE A 47 -3.13 -4.65 14.03
C PHE A 47 -2.51 -4.27 15.38
N VAL A 48 -1.19 -4.43 15.52
CA VAL A 48 -0.49 -4.20 16.79
C VAL A 48 -0.53 -2.74 17.17
N CYS A 49 -0.21 -1.85 16.23
CA CYS A 49 -0.18 -0.43 16.52
C CYS A 49 -1.59 0.16 16.71
N ALA A 50 -2.64 -0.41 16.10
CA ALA A 50 -4.02 -0.03 16.40
C ALA A 50 -4.36 -0.29 17.87
N LYS A 51 -3.92 -1.42 18.45
CA LYS A 51 -4.06 -1.71 19.89
C LYS A 51 -3.33 -0.67 20.74
N HIS A 52 -2.08 -0.35 20.41
CA HIS A 52 -1.31 0.67 21.15
C HIS A 52 -1.96 2.06 21.08
N VAL A 53 -2.51 2.44 19.93
CA VAL A 53 -3.26 3.69 19.74
C VAL A 53 -4.53 3.68 20.58
N SER A 54 -5.29 2.59 20.59
CA SER A 54 -6.53 2.46 21.35
C SER A 54 -6.32 2.62 22.86
N ILE A 55 -5.26 1.99 23.40
CA ILE A 55 -4.91 2.08 24.82
C ILE A 55 -4.49 3.52 25.20
N ASN A 56 -3.88 4.26 24.31
CA ASN A 56 -3.35 5.60 24.55
C ASN A 56 -4.18 6.72 23.92
N ARG A 57 -5.45 6.48 23.57
CA ARG A 57 -6.29 7.41 22.80
C ARG A 57 -6.41 8.80 23.38
N ASP A 58 -6.32 8.95 24.70
CA ASP A 58 -6.45 10.22 25.40
C ASP A 58 -5.11 10.94 25.61
N ASN A 59 -3.98 10.29 25.29
CA ASN A 59 -2.64 10.83 25.44
C ASN A 59 -2.02 11.24 24.10
N LYS A 60 -2.18 12.50 23.71
CA LYS A 60 -1.65 12.99 22.41
C LYS A 60 -0.15 12.88 22.28
N ALA A 61 0.62 13.00 23.36
CA ALA A 61 2.08 12.86 23.31
C ALA A 61 2.47 11.43 22.94
N LYS A 62 1.79 10.43 23.55
CA LYS A 62 2.02 9.02 23.25
C LYS A 62 1.53 8.65 21.84
N LEU A 63 0.40 9.18 21.40
CA LEU A 63 -0.09 9.03 20.03
C LEU A 63 0.90 9.58 19.00
N SER A 64 1.51 10.74 19.28
CA SER A 64 2.55 11.34 18.42
C SER A 64 3.78 10.45 18.33
N GLU A 65 4.21 9.88 19.46
CA GLU A 65 5.34 8.93 19.51
C GLU A 65 5.05 7.66 18.69
N ILE A 66 3.87 7.04 18.90
CA ILE A 66 3.47 5.83 18.16
C ILE A 66 3.45 6.10 16.65
N LEU A 67 2.77 7.17 16.23
CA LEU A 67 2.66 7.52 14.81
C LEU A 67 4.04 7.72 14.17
N SER A 68 4.91 8.50 14.81
CA SER A 68 6.24 8.83 14.26
C SER A 68 7.15 7.61 14.18
N ASN A 69 7.15 6.76 15.21
CA ASN A 69 7.96 5.54 15.21
C ASN A 69 7.52 4.54 14.15
N VAL A 70 6.20 4.33 13.98
CA VAL A 70 5.68 3.40 12.96
C VAL A 70 5.95 3.92 11.55
N LEU A 71 5.72 5.21 11.29
CA LEU A 71 6.03 5.81 9.99
C LEU A 71 7.52 5.73 9.67
N PHE A 72 8.38 5.92 10.66
CA PHE A 72 9.83 5.77 10.49
C PHE A 72 10.22 4.32 10.12
N VAL A 73 9.69 3.33 10.83
CA VAL A 73 9.94 1.91 10.52
C VAL A 73 9.47 1.58 9.09
N ARG A 74 8.26 1.98 8.73
CA ARG A 74 7.71 1.78 7.38
C ARG A 74 8.57 2.45 6.32
N LEU A 75 9.08 3.66 6.58
CA LEU A 75 9.97 4.36 5.65
C LEU A 75 11.29 3.59 5.44
N VAL A 76 11.90 3.11 6.50
CA VAL A 76 13.15 2.32 6.41
C VAL A 76 12.91 1.04 5.60
N ILE A 77 11.85 0.30 5.90
CA ILE A 77 11.49 -0.93 5.18
C ILE A 77 11.17 -0.60 3.71
N PHE A 78 10.42 0.47 3.45
CA PHE A 78 10.12 0.94 2.10
C PHE A 78 11.40 1.19 1.28
N ILE A 79 12.39 1.88 1.85
CA ILE A 79 13.65 2.14 1.15
C ILE A 79 14.40 0.82 0.87
N ILE A 80 14.51 -0.07 1.85
CA ILE A 80 15.17 -1.38 1.67
C ILE A 80 14.49 -2.18 0.56
N PHE A 81 13.17 -2.28 0.60
CA PHE A 81 12.41 -3.04 -0.40
C PHE A 81 12.40 -2.38 -1.77
N PHE A 82 12.58 -1.06 -1.87
CA PHE A 82 12.81 -0.39 -3.14
C PHE A 82 14.04 -0.94 -3.87
N PHE A 83 15.15 -1.10 -3.17
CA PHE A 83 16.37 -1.66 -3.76
C PHE A 83 16.20 -3.14 -4.10
N ILE A 84 15.59 -3.94 -3.23
CA ILE A 84 15.33 -5.36 -3.48
C ILE A 84 14.41 -5.52 -4.71
N TYR A 85 13.32 -4.77 -4.76
CA TYR A 85 12.37 -4.79 -5.86
C TYR A 85 13.01 -4.38 -7.18
N SER A 86 13.80 -3.30 -7.18
CA SER A 86 14.52 -2.81 -8.35
C SER A 86 15.55 -3.83 -8.83
N PHE A 87 16.24 -4.49 -7.91
CA PHE A 87 17.22 -5.54 -8.21
C PHE A 87 16.54 -6.76 -8.86
N VAL A 88 15.41 -7.22 -8.33
CA VAL A 88 14.63 -8.31 -8.91
C VAL A 88 14.14 -7.94 -10.32
N ALA A 89 13.59 -6.73 -10.48
CA ALA A 89 13.14 -6.25 -11.78
C ALA A 89 14.28 -6.12 -12.82
N TYR A 90 15.50 -5.90 -12.38
CA TYR A 90 16.68 -5.80 -13.25
C TYR A 90 17.25 -7.18 -13.65
N ILE A 91 17.29 -8.14 -12.70
CA ILE A 91 17.89 -9.47 -12.95
C ILE A 91 17.01 -10.33 -13.86
N VAL A 92 15.68 -10.28 -13.71
CA VAL A 92 14.77 -11.12 -14.49
C VAL A 92 14.67 -10.57 -15.93
N PRO A 93 15.12 -11.32 -16.95
CA PRO A 93 15.16 -10.82 -18.34
C PRO A 93 13.80 -10.35 -18.85
N SER A 94 12.72 -11.06 -18.49
CA SER A 94 11.34 -10.72 -18.88
C SER A 94 10.86 -9.38 -18.29
N TYR A 95 11.38 -8.97 -17.14
CA TYR A 95 11.01 -7.71 -16.47
C TYR A 95 11.89 -6.56 -16.92
N ARG A 96 13.15 -6.85 -17.26
CA ARG A 96 14.14 -5.85 -17.68
C ARG A 96 13.68 -5.05 -18.91
N SER A 97 13.03 -5.70 -19.88
CA SER A 97 12.51 -5.03 -21.09
C SER A 97 11.43 -3.97 -20.77
N LYS A 98 10.74 -4.08 -19.64
CA LYS A 98 9.69 -3.18 -19.18
C LYS A 98 10.01 -2.60 -17.77
N PHE A 99 11.30 -2.44 -17.48
CA PHE A 99 11.80 -2.00 -16.18
C PHE A 99 11.12 -0.74 -15.64
N LEU A 100 10.81 0.21 -16.53
CA LEU A 100 10.12 1.46 -16.15
C LEU A 100 8.73 1.18 -15.54
N ILE A 101 7.96 0.24 -16.10
CA ILE A 101 6.63 -0.14 -15.55
C ILE A 101 6.80 -0.69 -14.14
N PHE A 102 7.81 -1.54 -13.90
CA PHE A 102 8.07 -2.09 -12.58
C PHE A 102 8.42 -0.99 -11.57
N ILE A 103 9.35 -0.10 -11.88
CA ILE A 103 9.73 0.99 -10.97
C ILE A 103 8.56 1.91 -10.65
N LEU A 104 7.77 2.28 -11.66
CA LEU A 104 6.58 3.10 -11.44
C LEU A 104 5.52 2.37 -10.59
N THR A 105 5.42 1.04 -10.76
CA THR A 105 4.48 0.24 -9.96
C THR A 105 4.92 0.13 -8.50
N TYR A 106 6.22 0.20 -8.20
CA TYR A 106 6.67 0.21 -6.81
C TYR A 106 6.11 1.39 -6.00
N ALA A 107 5.86 2.53 -6.64
CA ALA A 107 5.24 3.67 -5.99
C ALA A 107 3.81 3.38 -5.46
N PHE A 108 3.18 2.28 -5.87
CA PHE A 108 1.97 1.73 -5.27
C PHE A 108 2.11 1.48 -3.76
N CYS A 109 3.31 1.07 -3.31
CA CYS A 109 3.62 0.84 -1.91
C CYS A 109 3.60 2.11 -1.05
N THR A 110 3.53 3.31 -1.66
CA THR A 110 3.37 4.57 -0.92
C THR A 110 2.07 4.61 -0.11
N ASN A 111 1.06 3.82 -0.50
CA ASN A 111 -0.14 3.65 0.30
C ASN A 111 0.18 3.14 1.71
N ASP A 112 0.95 2.08 1.83
CA ASP A 112 1.25 1.46 3.13
C ASP A 112 2.23 2.31 3.94
N LEU A 113 3.06 3.10 3.25
CA LEU A 113 3.94 4.06 3.91
C LEU A 113 3.16 5.24 4.50
N LEU A 114 2.29 5.89 3.70
CA LEU A 114 1.71 7.19 4.03
C LEU A 114 0.29 7.11 4.61
N PHE A 115 -0.41 5.99 4.44
CA PHE A 115 -1.76 5.82 4.96
C PHE A 115 -1.75 5.07 6.30
N PRO A 116 -1.76 5.77 7.45
CA PRO A 116 -1.68 5.15 8.76
C PRO A 116 -3.04 4.59 9.19
N GLN A 117 -3.47 3.51 8.55
CA GLN A 117 -4.75 2.86 8.80
C GLN A 117 -4.91 2.47 10.27
N PHE A 118 -3.84 1.93 10.89
CA PHE A 118 -3.80 1.56 12.31
C PHE A 118 -4.22 2.70 13.24
N PHE A 119 -3.87 3.93 12.87
CA PHE A 119 -4.15 5.11 13.71
C PHE A 119 -5.65 5.41 13.77
N PHE A 120 -6.29 5.40 12.60
CA PHE A 120 -7.76 5.59 12.54
C PHE A 120 -8.52 4.42 13.13
N GLN A 121 -8.04 3.19 12.98
CA GLN A 121 -8.62 1.99 13.58
C GLN A 121 -8.57 2.07 15.10
N GLY A 122 -7.39 2.38 15.67
CA GLY A 122 -7.21 2.49 17.12
C GLY A 122 -8.03 3.62 17.75
N LEU A 123 -8.34 4.69 17.00
CA LEU A 123 -9.24 5.77 17.43
C LEU A 123 -10.72 5.52 17.10
N GLU A 124 -11.07 4.33 16.59
CA GLU A 124 -12.45 3.96 16.18
C GLU A 124 -13.03 4.88 15.10
N ARG A 125 -12.18 5.53 14.29
CA ARG A 125 -12.56 6.45 13.21
C ARG A 125 -12.59 5.79 11.84
N MET A 126 -13.20 4.60 11.74
CA MET A 126 -13.26 3.79 10.53
C MET A 126 -13.89 4.52 9.33
N LYS A 127 -14.80 5.46 9.56
CA LYS A 127 -15.43 6.26 8.50
C LYS A 127 -14.41 7.01 7.65
N ILE A 128 -13.33 7.53 8.27
CA ILE A 128 -12.28 8.26 7.56
C ILE A 128 -11.55 7.35 6.58
N ILE A 129 -11.20 6.13 7.03
CA ILE A 129 -10.56 5.11 6.18
C ILE A 129 -11.41 4.84 4.94
N THR A 130 -12.71 4.59 5.15
CA THR A 130 -13.63 4.29 4.05
C THR A 130 -13.77 5.46 3.09
N ILE A 131 -13.97 6.68 3.59
CA ILE A 131 -14.13 7.87 2.75
C ILE A 131 -12.87 8.10 1.90
N VAL A 132 -11.70 8.12 2.51
CA VAL A 132 -10.44 8.34 1.79
C VAL A 132 -10.22 7.25 0.74
N ASN A 133 -10.35 5.97 1.10
CA ASN A 133 -10.15 4.86 0.18
C ASN A 133 -11.15 4.86 -0.99
N VAL A 134 -12.44 5.10 -0.72
CA VAL A 134 -13.45 5.12 -1.78
C VAL A 134 -13.23 6.32 -2.70
N THR A 135 -13.04 7.52 -2.14
CA THR A 135 -12.81 8.73 -2.96
C THR A 135 -11.57 8.58 -3.83
N THR A 136 -10.46 8.11 -3.26
CA THR A 136 -9.22 7.89 -3.99
C THR A 136 -9.43 6.90 -5.14
N LYS A 137 -10.09 5.77 -4.90
CA LYS A 137 -10.34 4.76 -5.94
C LYS A 137 -11.31 5.23 -7.02
N VAL A 138 -12.35 6.00 -6.67
CA VAL A 138 -13.25 6.61 -7.67
C VAL A 138 -12.46 7.54 -8.59
N VAL A 139 -11.62 8.39 -8.04
CA VAL A 139 -10.79 9.32 -8.83
C VAL A 139 -9.82 8.54 -9.73
N MET A 140 -9.16 7.50 -9.21
CA MET A 140 -8.25 6.65 -10.01
C MET A 140 -9.00 5.99 -11.19
N VAL A 141 -10.18 5.43 -10.94
CA VAL A 141 -11.00 4.80 -11.99
C VAL A 141 -11.37 5.82 -13.06
N MET A 142 -11.85 7.00 -12.68
CA MET A 142 -12.17 8.06 -13.62
C MET A 142 -10.95 8.48 -14.46
N LEU A 143 -9.78 8.64 -13.82
CA LEU A 143 -8.54 8.99 -14.52
C LEU A 143 -8.11 7.89 -15.49
N ILE A 144 -8.23 6.61 -15.13
CA ILE A 144 -7.93 5.49 -16.02
C ILE A 144 -8.80 5.57 -17.27
N PHE A 145 -10.12 5.74 -17.12
CA PHE A 145 -11.04 5.81 -18.26
C PHE A 145 -10.83 7.05 -19.15
N VAL A 146 -10.36 8.14 -18.59
CA VAL A 146 -10.13 9.39 -19.35
C VAL A 146 -8.78 9.37 -20.05
N ILE A 147 -7.72 8.90 -19.39
CA ILE A 147 -6.34 9.07 -19.83
C ILE A 147 -5.83 7.86 -20.62
N VAL A 148 -6.13 6.63 -20.16
CA VAL A 148 -5.60 5.40 -20.79
C VAL A 148 -6.49 5.00 -21.97
N LYS A 149 -6.01 5.24 -23.19
CA LYS A 149 -6.77 5.00 -24.43
C LYS A 149 -6.05 4.10 -25.43
N LYS A 150 -4.74 3.93 -25.30
CA LYS A 150 -3.88 3.21 -26.25
C LYS A 150 -2.93 2.28 -25.49
N GLN A 151 -2.38 1.30 -26.19
CA GLN A 151 -1.39 0.38 -25.61
C GLN A 151 -0.13 1.09 -25.08
N GLU A 152 0.27 2.18 -25.73
CA GLU A 152 1.40 3.00 -25.32
C GLU A 152 1.20 3.66 -23.94
N ASP A 153 -0.06 3.80 -23.50
CA ASP A 153 -0.42 4.42 -22.22
C ASP A 153 -0.25 3.46 -21.04
N ALA A 154 0.28 2.25 -21.24
CA ALA A 154 0.44 1.24 -20.19
C ALA A 154 1.23 1.74 -18.98
N PHE A 155 2.23 2.61 -19.17
CA PHE A 155 3.01 3.19 -18.09
C PHE A 155 2.22 4.21 -17.25
N LEU A 156 1.12 4.76 -17.79
CA LEU A 156 0.26 5.71 -17.07
C LEU A 156 -0.58 4.99 -16.00
N VAL A 157 -0.89 3.70 -16.18
CA VAL A 157 -1.65 2.92 -15.21
C VAL A 157 -0.97 2.89 -13.84
N PRO A 158 0.32 2.47 -13.70
CA PRO A 158 1.04 2.57 -12.44
C PRO A 158 1.11 3.99 -11.88
N ILE A 159 1.29 4.99 -12.73
CA ILE A 159 1.36 6.40 -12.30
C ILE A 159 0.04 6.85 -11.68
N ILE A 160 -1.09 6.56 -12.32
CA ILE A 160 -2.41 6.95 -11.82
C ILE A 160 -2.68 6.30 -10.46
N TYR A 161 -2.40 4.99 -10.33
CA TYR A 161 -2.57 4.30 -9.04
C TYR A 161 -1.66 4.86 -7.96
N SER A 162 -0.38 5.06 -8.27
CA SER A 162 0.60 5.60 -7.31
C SER A 162 0.26 7.01 -6.87
N PHE A 163 -0.14 7.86 -7.81
CA PHE A 163 -0.59 9.22 -7.51
C PHE A 163 -1.83 9.24 -6.61
N GLY A 164 -2.82 8.40 -6.90
CA GLY A 164 -4.00 8.30 -6.06
C GLY A 164 -3.67 7.84 -4.64
N TYR A 165 -2.83 6.82 -4.47
CA TYR A 165 -2.41 6.37 -3.14
C TYR A 165 -1.57 7.40 -2.40
N PHE A 166 -0.69 8.11 -3.10
CA PHE A 166 0.06 9.22 -2.52
C PHE A 166 -0.86 10.33 -2.00
N VAL A 167 -1.85 10.75 -2.81
CA VAL A 167 -2.84 11.76 -2.42
C VAL A 167 -3.67 11.28 -1.24
N GLY A 168 -4.16 10.04 -1.25
CA GLY A 168 -4.92 9.45 -0.15
C GLY A 168 -4.12 9.39 1.15
N GLY A 169 -2.86 8.97 1.08
CA GLY A 169 -1.94 8.96 2.20
C GLY A 169 -1.67 10.36 2.76
N PHE A 170 -1.41 11.32 1.88
CA PHE A 170 -1.17 12.70 2.27
C PHE A 170 -2.40 13.35 2.94
N ILE A 171 -3.60 13.14 2.38
CA ILE A 171 -4.86 13.60 3.00
C ILE A 171 -5.01 12.99 4.40
N SER A 172 -4.69 11.72 4.56
CA SER A 172 -4.79 11.02 5.85
C SER A 172 -3.84 11.59 6.89
N LEU A 173 -2.58 11.82 6.52
CA LEU A 173 -1.59 12.46 7.39
C LEU A 173 -1.99 13.91 7.72
N TYR A 174 -2.48 14.64 6.73
CA TYR A 174 -2.99 16.00 6.93
C TYR A 174 -4.11 16.03 7.99
N LEU A 175 -5.08 15.11 7.91
CA LEU A 175 -6.16 15.00 8.89
C LEU A 175 -5.64 14.71 10.30
N ILE A 176 -4.62 13.86 10.43
CA ILE A 176 -4.04 13.52 11.74
C ILE A 176 -3.29 14.72 12.31
N VAL A 177 -2.42 15.35 11.52
CA VAL A 177 -1.56 16.43 12.00
C VAL A 177 -2.38 17.70 12.28
N PHE A 178 -3.20 18.14 11.34
CA PHE A 178 -3.89 19.42 11.45
C PHE A 178 -5.25 19.32 12.17
N LYS A 179 -6.07 18.33 11.86
CA LYS A 179 -7.41 18.22 12.43
C LYS A 179 -7.41 17.56 13.81
N MET A 180 -6.58 16.51 13.99
CA MET A 180 -6.48 15.82 15.30
C MET A 180 -5.39 16.44 16.19
N LYS A 181 -4.56 17.35 15.66
CA LYS A 181 -3.48 18.04 16.36
C LYS A 181 -2.46 17.08 16.97
N ILE A 182 -2.11 16.03 16.22
CA ILE A 182 -1.07 15.07 16.57
C ILE A 182 0.23 15.52 15.86
N LYS A 183 1.29 15.72 16.63
CA LYS A 183 2.58 16.19 16.11
C LYS A 183 3.45 15.02 15.66
N LEU A 184 4.19 15.19 14.59
CA LEU A 184 5.28 14.28 14.25
C LEU A 184 6.48 14.67 15.12
N VAL A 185 7.02 13.70 15.85
CA VAL A 185 8.17 13.85 16.75
C VAL A 185 9.34 13.01 16.24
N CYS A 186 10.56 13.32 16.68
CA CYS A 186 11.71 12.49 16.32
C CYS A 186 11.50 11.06 16.80
N PRO A 187 11.69 10.05 15.91
CA PRO A 187 11.48 8.67 16.25
C PRO A 187 12.51 8.18 17.28
N ASN A 188 12.06 7.33 18.20
CA ASN A 188 12.92 6.66 19.16
C ASN A 188 13.21 5.23 18.68
N LEU A 189 14.47 4.94 18.39
CA LEU A 189 14.90 3.64 17.86
C LEU A 189 14.51 2.46 18.78
N LYS A 190 14.59 2.63 20.11
CA LYS A 190 14.22 1.58 21.06
C LYS A 190 12.71 1.26 20.96
N SER A 191 11.86 2.29 20.94
CA SER A 191 10.41 2.12 20.78
C SER A 191 10.08 1.55 19.39
N SER A 192 10.78 1.98 18.34
CA SER A 192 10.59 1.46 16.98
C SER A 192 10.88 -0.03 16.87
N ILE A 193 11.99 -0.50 17.47
CA ILE A 193 12.34 -1.92 17.51
C ILE A 193 11.30 -2.73 18.31
N LEU A 194 10.77 -2.17 19.40
CA LEU A 194 9.71 -2.83 20.18
C LEU A 194 8.46 -3.06 19.34
N TYR A 195 8.01 -2.06 18.56
CA TYR A 195 6.85 -2.23 17.66
C TYR A 195 7.11 -3.30 16.59
N ILE A 196 8.31 -3.40 16.04
CA ILE A 196 8.68 -4.48 15.11
C ILE A 196 8.58 -5.83 15.81
N LYS A 197 9.12 -5.96 17.01
CA LYS A 197 9.09 -7.21 17.78
C LYS A 197 7.65 -7.62 18.10
N ASP A 198 6.83 -6.70 18.56
CA ASP A 198 5.42 -6.98 18.89
C ASP A 198 4.61 -7.37 17.64
N SER A 199 4.95 -6.79 16.47
CA SER A 199 4.28 -7.08 15.20
C SER A 199 4.74 -8.38 14.54
N SER A 200 5.89 -8.96 14.94
CA SER A 200 6.51 -10.09 14.27
C SER A 200 5.62 -11.33 14.19
N SER A 201 4.83 -11.60 15.23
CA SER A 201 3.90 -12.74 15.26
C SER A 201 2.76 -12.60 14.25
N ILE A 202 2.20 -11.39 14.14
CA ILE A 202 1.14 -11.09 13.18
C ILE A 202 1.71 -11.12 11.76
N PHE A 203 2.87 -10.55 11.56
CA PHE A 203 3.57 -10.59 10.28
C PHE A 203 3.83 -12.02 9.79
N ALA A 204 4.25 -12.93 10.67
CA ALA A 204 4.41 -14.34 10.33
C ALA A 204 3.08 -14.97 9.86
N THR A 205 1.97 -14.63 10.51
CA THR A 205 0.63 -15.08 10.10
C THR A 205 0.24 -14.51 8.74
N ASP A 206 0.52 -13.23 8.49
CA ASP A 206 0.22 -12.56 7.21
C ASP A 206 1.00 -13.19 6.05
N ILE A 207 2.28 -13.56 6.28
CA ILE A 207 3.09 -14.29 5.28
C ILE A 207 2.46 -15.66 4.98
N ILE A 208 2.08 -16.42 5.99
CA ILE A 208 1.46 -17.73 5.82
C ILE A 208 0.15 -17.62 5.05
N CYS A 209 -0.69 -16.63 5.36
CA CYS A 209 -1.92 -16.35 4.64
C CYS A 209 -1.66 -15.97 3.17
N ALA A 210 -0.69 -15.10 2.92
CA ALA A 210 -0.31 -14.70 1.57
C ALA A 210 0.20 -15.88 0.71
N ILE A 211 0.97 -16.79 1.31
CA ILE A 211 1.44 -18.02 0.65
C ILE A 211 0.24 -18.95 0.36
N LYS A 212 -0.65 -19.15 1.35
CA LYS A 212 -1.85 -19.99 1.19
C LYS A 212 -2.75 -19.51 0.07
N ASP A 213 -3.04 -18.21 0.02
CA ASP A 213 -3.92 -17.63 -0.99
C ASP A 213 -3.36 -17.88 -2.40
N LYS A 214 -2.05 -17.77 -2.58
CA LYS A 214 -1.41 -18.01 -3.88
C LYS A 214 -1.27 -19.48 -4.25
N LEU A 215 -1.05 -20.36 -3.29
CA LEU A 215 -1.12 -21.81 -3.53
C LEU A 215 -2.52 -22.24 -4.00
N SER A 216 -3.57 -21.64 -3.45
CA SER A 216 -4.94 -21.90 -3.88
C SER A 216 -5.16 -21.51 -5.35
N TYR A 217 -4.61 -20.38 -5.81
CA TYR A 217 -4.67 -19.98 -7.23
C TYR A 217 -3.91 -20.94 -8.14
N LEU A 218 -2.76 -21.46 -7.71
CA LEU A 218 -1.99 -22.45 -8.48
C LEU A 218 -2.72 -23.80 -8.61
N LEU A 219 -3.42 -24.23 -7.54
CA LEU A 219 -4.17 -25.50 -7.53
C LEU A 219 -5.47 -25.44 -8.34
N VAL A 220 -6.07 -24.27 -8.49
CA VAL A 220 -7.29 -24.08 -9.27
C VAL A 220 -6.97 -23.82 -10.76
N GLY A 221 -5.76 -23.36 -11.06
CA GLY A 221 -5.31 -23.06 -12.42
C GLY A 221 -4.68 -24.25 -13.18
N THR A 222 -4.55 -25.41 -12.51
CA THR A 222 -4.17 -26.70 -13.12
C THR A 222 -5.38 -27.58 -13.33
#